data_3fe8120fc31e617c621cad6e242f5870
#
_entry.id   3fe8120fc31e617c621cad6e242f5870
#
_cell.length_a   1.000
_cell.length_b   1.000
_cell.length_c   1.000
_cell.angle_alpha   90.00
_cell.angle_beta   90.00
_cell.angle_gamma   90.00
#
_symmetry.space_group_name_H-M   'P 1'
#
loop_
_entity.id
_entity.type
_entity.pdbx_description
1 polymer ?
#
loop_
_entity_poly.entity_id
_entity_poly.type
_entity_poly.pdbx_seq_one_letter_code
_entity_poly.pdbx_strand_id
1 'polypeptide(L)'
;FDRSEGLSSILIRAQDAASVPALINSIKDDVRLNLDGQKESDYYASQTSSGAPIQFFGLFISIIMAVGSSFAAMNTMYAAVARRAKEVGTLRVLGFSKGAILLSFLFESLLLSLLGGILGCFLVLPFNNLTTGIGNFVTFAETSFSLDVSPQVMLSGIAFALVLGTLGGLFPA
;
A
#
# COMPACT_ATOMS: atom_id res chain seq x y z
N PHE A 1 33.46 5.96 -9.06
CA PHE A 1 33.25 6.67 -10.33
C PHE A 1 33.81 8.07 -10.17
N ASP A 2 35.04 8.26 -10.63
CA ASP A 2 35.69 9.58 -10.64
C ASP A 2 35.18 10.32 -11.89
N ARG A 3 34.13 11.15 -11.73
CA ARG A 3 33.63 12.09 -12.74
C ARG A 3 33.89 13.51 -12.27
N SER A 4 35.13 13.83 -12.07
CA SER A 4 35.56 15.13 -11.55
C SER A 4 35.28 16.32 -12.47
N GLU A 5 34.87 16.14 -13.73
CA GLU A 5 34.66 17.23 -14.70
C GLU A 5 33.40 17.08 -15.59
N GLY A 6 32.43 16.22 -15.25
CA GLY A 6 31.24 16.04 -16.07
C GLY A 6 29.94 16.39 -15.33
N LEU A 7 29.09 17.22 -15.91
CA LEU A 7 27.73 17.46 -15.44
C LEU A 7 26.82 16.31 -15.89
N SER A 8 26.09 15.70 -14.97
CA SER A 8 25.17 14.61 -15.29
C SER A 8 23.86 15.08 -15.89
N SER A 9 23.43 16.30 -15.54
CA SER A 9 22.20 16.92 -16.07
C SER A 9 22.29 18.43 -15.95
N ILE A 10 21.62 19.13 -16.87
CA ILE A 10 21.51 20.58 -16.87
C ILE A 10 20.02 20.93 -16.90
N LEU A 11 19.56 21.68 -15.91
CA LEU A 11 18.20 22.20 -15.88
C LEU A 11 18.16 23.57 -16.57
N ILE A 12 17.35 23.68 -17.62
CA ILE A 12 17.18 24.94 -18.39
C ILE A 12 15.76 25.43 -18.14
N ARG A 13 15.64 26.68 -17.70
CA ARG A 13 14.34 27.33 -17.52
C ARG A 13 14.01 28.16 -18.75
N ALA A 14 12.95 27.80 -19.48
CA ALA A 14 12.42 28.57 -20.56
C ALA A 14 11.65 29.82 -20.06
N GLN A 15 11.60 30.89 -20.84
CA GLN A 15 10.83 32.08 -20.49
C GLN A 15 9.33 31.86 -20.59
N ASP A 16 8.89 31.06 -21.61
CA ASP A 16 7.51 30.75 -21.86
C ASP A 16 7.31 29.24 -22.08
N ALA A 17 6.17 28.71 -21.65
CA ALA A 17 5.81 27.30 -21.88
C ALA A 17 5.73 26.95 -23.38
N ALA A 18 5.38 27.91 -24.23
CA ALA A 18 5.28 27.73 -25.68
C ALA A 18 6.64 27.55 -26.36
N SER A 19 7.72 28.07 -25.78
CA SER A 19 9.07 27.95 -26.32
C SER A 19 9.78 26.64 -25.99
N VAL A 20 9.25 25.86 -25.04
CA VAL A 20 9.85 24.61 -24.57
C VAL A 20 10.05 23.57 -25.69
N PRO A 21 9.06 23.30 -26.58
CA PRO A 21 9.26 22.32 -27.66
C PRO A 21 10.33 22.75 -28.66
N ALA A 22 10.39 24.03 -29.00
CA ALA A 22 11.40 24.56 -29.92
C ALA A 22 12.82 24.46 -29.31
N LEU A 23 12.95 24.73 -28.03
CA LEU A 23 14.22 24.59 -27.28
C LEU A 23 14.69 23.13 -27.24
N ILE A 24 13.78 22.20 -26.97
CA ILE A 24 14.08 20.74 -26.96
C ILE A 24 14.59 20.31 -28.33
N ASN A 25 13.89 20.70 -29.40
CA ASN A 25 14.30 20.33 -30.76
C ASN A 25 15.67 20.94 -31.11
N SER A 26 15.94 22.20 -30.77
CA SER A 26 17.24 22.82 -31.04
C SER A 26 18.40 22.13 -30.30
N ILE A 27 18.16 21.59 -29.08
CA ILE A 27 19.15 20.82 -28.33
C ILE A 27 19.40 19.46 -28.96
N LYS A 28 18.33 18.79 -29.41
CA LYS A 28 18.42 17.47 -30.07
C LYS A 28 19.08 17.53 -31.45
N ASP A 29 18.84 18.59 -32.18
CA ASP A 29 19.40 18.79 -33.53
C ASP A 29 20.87 19.19 -33.52
N ASP A 30 21.40 19.69 -32.41
CA ASP A 30 22.81 20.06 -32.31
C ASP A 30 23.68 18.82 -32.00
N VAL A 31 24.19 18.22 -33.07
CA VAL A 31 25.07 17.02 -33.02
C VAL A 31 26.32 17.21 -32.15
N ARG A 32 26.75 18.48 -31.93
CA ARG A 32 27.93 18.77 -31.09
C ARG A 32 27.69 18.55 -29.62
N LEU A 33 26.43 18.71 -29.16
CA LEU A 33 26.10 18.61 -27.76
C LEU A 33 25.87 17.15 -27.35
N ASN A 34 25.36 16.30 -28.26
CA ASN A 34 25.00 14.90 -28.00
C ASN A 34 24.17 14.74 -26.70
N LEU A 35 23.23 15.67 -26.49
CA LEU A 35 22.38 15.73 -25.31
C LEU A 35 20.93 15.38 -25.72
N ASP A 36 20.23 14.70 -24.83
CA ASP A 36 18.80 14.48 -24.96
C ASP A 36 18.03 15.49 -24.10
N GLY A 37 17.26 16.38 -24.77
CA GLY A 37 16.39 17.33 -24.10
C GLY A 37 15.01 16.76 -23.90
N GLN A 38 14.48 16.83 -22.69
CA GLN A 38 13.10 16.45 -22.38
C GLN A 38 12.47 17.41 -21.39
N LYS A 39 11.13 17.45 -21.36
CA LYS A 39 10.42 18.25 -20.35
C LYS A 39 10.64 17.66 -18.97
N GLU A 40 10.77 18.51 -17.98
CA GLU A 40 10.89 18.10 -16.58
C GLU A 40 9.71 17.24 -16.13
N SER A 41 8.48 17.58 -16.56
CA SER A 41 7.27 16.77 -16.30
C SER A 41 7.39 15.36 -16.84
N ASP A 42 7.92 15.20 -18.05
CA ASP A 42 8.04 13.90 -18.72
C ASP A 42 9.17 13.08 -18.07
N TYR A 43 10.23 13.75 -17.65
CA TYR A 43 11.32 13.14 -16.88
C TYR A 43 10.81 12.57 -15.55
N TYR A 44 10.05 13.34 -14.77
CA TYR A 44 9.46 12.85 -13.51
C TYR A 44 8.39 11.79 -13.76
N ALA A 45 7.60 11.92 -14.83
CA ALA A 45 6.62 10.89 -15.20
C ALA A 45 7.30 9.56 -15.55
N SER A 46 8.42 9.59 -16.27
CA SER A 46 9.19 8.37 -16.58
C SER A 46 9.80 7.73 -15.33
N GLN A 47 10.28 8.53 -14.39
CA GLN A 47 10.78 8.02 -13.10
C GLN A 47 9.65 7.42 -12.25
N THR A 48 8.48 8.08 -12.20
CA THR A 48 7.32 7.57 -11.47
C THR A 48 6.78 6.28 -12.10
N SER A 49 6.84 6.13 -13.42
CA SER A 49 6.44 4.90 -14.10
C SER A 49 7.31 3.69 -13.72
N SER A 50 8.56 3.92 -13.35
CA SER A 50 9.46 2.88 -12.82
C SER A 50 8.98 2.32 -11.47
N GLY A 51 8.15 3.07 -10.73
CA GLY A 51 7.50 2.61 -9.50
C GLY A 51 6.22 1.78 -9.73
N ALA A 52 5.64 1.81 -10.94
CA ALA A 52 4.39 1.09 -11.23
C ALA A 52 4.45 -0.42 -10.96
N PRO A 53 5.53 -1.16 -11.30
CA PRO A 53 5.64 -2.57 -10.95
C PRO A 53 5.60 -2.81 -9.44
N ILE A 54 6.22 -1.93 -8.65
CA ILE A 54 6.24 -2.05 -7.18
C ILE A 54 4.83 -1.88 -6.62
N GLN A 55 4.08 -0.90 -7.11
CA GLN A 55 2.68 -0.70 -6.72
C GLN A 55 1.81 -1.89 -7.11
N PHE A 56 2.00 -2.44 -8.30
CA PHE A 56 1.28 -3.63 -8.77
C PHE A 56 1.57 -4.85 -7.89
N PHE A 57 2.83 -5.15 -7.62
CA PHE A 57 3.21 -6.26 -6.74
C PHE A 57 2.74 -6.04 -5.30
N GLY A 58 2.82 -4.81 -4.79
CA GLY A 58 2.30 -4.45 -3.48
C GLY A 58 0.81 -4.70 -3.36
N LEU A 59 0.02 -4.26 -4.35
CA LEU A 59 -1.42 -4.51 -4.41
C LEU A 59 -1.73 -6.01 -4.51
N PHE A 60 -1.02 -6.73 -5.38
CA PHE A 60 -1.20 -8.17 -5.58
C PHE A 60 -0.95 -8.96 -4.29
N ILE A 61 0.17 -8.69 -3.60
CA ILE A 61 0.48 -9.31 -2.31
C ILE A 61 -0.57 -8.95 -1.26
N SER A 62 -1.02 -7.68 -1.22
CA SER A 62 -2.06 -7.24 -0.28
C SER A 62 -3.38 -7.98 -0.47
N ILE A 63 -3.78 -8.26 -1.71
CA ILE A 63 -4.99 -9.03 -2.01
C ILE A 63 -4.84 -10.47 -1.53
N ILE A 64 -3.71 -11.13 -1.82
CA ILE A 64 -3.45 -12.49 -1.36
C ILE A 64 -3.46 -12.57 0.18
N MET A 65 -2.81 -11.61 0.84
CA MET A 65 -2.80 -11.53 2.31
C MET A 65 -4.20 -11.28 2.87
N ALA A 66 -5.01 -10.44 2.21
CA ALA A 66 -6.40 -10.20 2.61
C ALA A 66 -7.25 -11.47 2.53
N VAL A 67 -7.14 -12.22 1.45
CA VAL A 67 -7.85 -13.49 1.27
C VAL A 67 -7.40 -14.51 2.33
N GLY A 68 -6.08 -14.68 2.50
CA GLY A 68 -5.54 -15.62 3.48
C GLY A 68 -5.94 -15.27 4.93
N SER A 69 -5.89 -14.00 5.31
CA SER A 69 -6.31 -13.54 6.63
C SER A 69 -7.81 -13.69 6.87
N SER A 70 -8.65 -13.51 5.82
CA SER A 70 -10.09 -13.78 5.91
C SER A 70 -10.38 -15.24 6.22
N PHE A 71 -9.72 -16.18 5.54
CA PHE A 71 -9.86 -17.61 5.84
C PHE A 71 -9.36 -17.95 7.24
N ALA A 72 -8.25 -17.38 7.68
CA ALA A 72 -7.75 -17.58 9.03
C ALA A 72 -8.74 -17.07 10.09
N ALA A 73 -9.32 -15.88 9.88
CA ALA A 73 -10.35 -15.31 10.75
C ALA A 73 -11.60 -16.19 10.82
N MET A 74 -12.11 -16.65 9.67
CA MET A 74 -13.23 -17.58 9.62
C MET A 74 -12.96 -18.87 10.41
N ASN A 75 -11.80 -19.50 10.20
CA ASN A 75 -11.44 -20.72 10.89
C ASN A 75 -11.36 -20.52 12.42
N THR A 76 -10.80 -19.39 12.85
CA THR A 76 -10.72 -19.03 14.27
C THR A 76 -12.11 -18.83 14.87
N MET A 77 -13.01 -18.14 14.15
CA MET A 77 -14.40 -17.94 14.60
C MET A 77 -15.20 -19.23 14.61
N TYR A 78 -15.06 -20.11 13.61
CA TYR A 78 -15.67 -21.44 13.64
C TYR A 78 -15.27 -22.24 14.89
N ALA A 79 -13.98 -22.23 15.22
CA ALA A 79 -13.49 -22.86 16.42
C ALA A 79 -14.02 -22.21 17.70
N ALA A 80 -14.18 -20.89 17.75
CA ALA A 80 -14.75 -20.16 18.88
C ALA A 80 -16.22 -20.50 19.10
N VAL A 81 -17.03 -20.47 18.02
CA VAL A 81 -18.46 -20.84 18.06
C VAL A 81 -18.65 -22.32 18.48
N ALA A 82 -17.84 -23.22 17.91
CA ALA A 82 -17.90 -24.65 18.27
C ALA A 82 -17.61 -24.90 19.76
N ARG A 83 -16.63 -24.21 20.33
CA ARG A 83 -16.31 -24.30 21.76
C ARG A 83 -17.46 -23.81 22.66
N ARG A 84 -18.22 -22.80 22.21
CA ARG A 84 -19.35 -22.19 22.94
C ARG A 84 -20.72 -22.75 22.53
N ALA A 85 -20.77 -23.87 21.80
CA ALA A 85 -22.02 -24.43 21.27
C ALA A 85 -23.07 -24.72 22.36
N LYS A 86 -22.65 -25.17 23.56
CA LYS A 86 -23.55 -25.39 24.70
C LYS A 86 -24.16 -24.09 25.23
N GLU A 87 -23.36 -23.02 25.33
CA GLU A 87 -23.82 -21.70 25.75
C GLU A 87 -24.79 -21.10 24.74
N VAL A 88 -24.50 -21.21 23.46
CA VAL A 88 -25.38 -20.81 22.37
C VAL A 88 -26.71 -21.59 22.43
N GLY A 89 -26.65 -22.90 22.66
CA GLY A 89 -27.83 -23.74 22.86
C GLY A 89 -28.69 -23.26 24.02
N THR A 90 -28.09 -22.96 25.17
CA THR A 90 -28.78 -22.44 26.36
C THR A 90 -29.46 -21.10 26.07
N LEU A 91 -28.77 -20.16 25.41
CA LEU A 91 -29.35 -18.89 25.02
C LEU A 91 -30.54 -19.05 24.08
N ARG A 92 -30.49 -20.02 23.16
CA ARG A 92 -31.58 -20.34 22.25
C ARG A 92 -32.83 -20.89 23.00
N VAL A 93 -32.62 -21.72 24.02
CA VAL A 93 -33.69 -22.22 24.86
C VAL A 93 -34.34 -21.13 25.70
N LEU A 94 -33.52 -20.15 26.15
CA LEU A 94 -33.99 -18.94 26.86
C LEU A 94 -34.74 -17.96 25.96
N GLY A 95 -34.83 -18.21 24.64
CA GLY A 95 -35.59 -17.38 23.70
C GLY A 95 -34.80 -16.31 22.95
N PHE A 96 -33.49 -16.26 23.08
CA PHE A 96 -32.67 -15.29 22.29
C PHE A 96 -32.76 -15.62 20.79
N SER A 97 -32.94 -14.59 19.98
CA SER A 97 -33.00 -14.73 18.53
C SER A 97 -31.62 -15.09 17.93
N LYS A 98 -31.63 -15.78 16.79
CA LYS A 98 -30.38 -16.06 16.04
C LYS A 98 -29.58 -14.78 15.74
N GLY A 99 -30.29 -13.71 15.37
CA GLY A 99 -29.65 -12.41 15.09
C GLY A 99 -28.95 -11.80 16.29
N ALA A 100 -29.49 -11.95 17.52
CA ALA A 100 -28.85 -11.44 18.73
C ALA A 100 -27.53 -12.18 19.01
N ILE A 101 -27.51 -13.49 18.80
CA ILE A 101 -26.32 -14.33 18.97
C ILE A 101 -25.28 -13.97 17.89
N LEU A 102 -25.71 -13.85 16.63
CA LEU A 102 -24.85 -13.41 15.52
C LEU A 102 -24.21 -12.04 15.81
N LEU A 103 -24.98 -11.07 16.28
CA LEU A 103 -24.46 -9.76 16.65
C LEU A 103 -23.40 -9.85 17.74
N SER A 104 -23.58 -10.72 18.76
CA SER A 104 -22.58 -10.90 19.81
C SER A 104 -21.23 -11.38 19.24
N PHE A 105 -21.24 -12.39 18.38
CA PHE A 105 -20.01 -12.86 17.72
C PHE A 105 -19.41 -11.83 16.75
N LEU A 106 -20.26 -11.06 16.08
CA LEU A 106 -19.81 -9.99 15.20
C LEU A 106 -19.10 -8.89 16.00
N PHE A 107 -19.64 -8.49 17.16
CA PHE A 107 -18.96 -7.54 18.03
C PHE A 107 -17.62 -8.08 18.54
N GLU A 108 -17.56 -9.36 18.90
CA GLU A 108 -16.30 -10.01 19.32
C GLU A 108 -15.27 -9.97 18.19
N SER A 109 -15.65 -10.31 16.96
CA SER A 109 -14.75 -10.27 15.80
C SER A 109 -14.29 -8.84 15.46
N LEU A 110 -15.19 -7.85 15.58
CA LEU A 110 -14.85 -6.43 15.38
C LEU A 110 -13.85 -5.92 16.41
N LEU A 111 -14.02 -6.25 17.68
CA LEU A 111 -13.09 -5.87 18.73
C LEU A 111 -11.71 -6.50 18.49
N LEU A 112 -11.66 -7.77 18.13
CA LEU A 112 -10.41 -8.46 17.82
C LEU A 112 -9.71 -7.84 16.61
N SER A 113 -10.46 -7.54 15.55
CA SER A 113 -9.90 -6.91 14.35
C SER A 113 -9.45 -5.47 14.59
N LEU A 114 -10.14 -4.72 15.45
CA LEU A 114 -9.72 -3.39 15.87
C LEU A 114 -8.39 -3.44 16.63
N LEU A 115 -8.28 -4.34 17.60
CA LEU A 115 -7.04 -4.55 18.34
C LEU A 115 -5.90 -4.99 17.42
N GLY A 116 -6.16 -5.92 16.51
CA GLY A 116 -5.20 -6.35 15.51
C GLY A 116 -4.77 -5.23 14.57
N GLY A 117 -5.69 -4.40 14.11
CA GLY A 117 -5.41 -3.23 13.28
C GLY A 117 -4.55 -2.17 14.00
N ILE A 118 -4.87 -1.88 15.26
CA ILE A 118 -4.07 -0.96 16.08
C ILE A 118 -2.66 -1.51 16.31
N LEU A 119 -2.53 -2.78 16.67
CA LEU A 119 -1.23 -3.44 16.85
C LEU A 119 -0.43 -3.44 15.54
N GLY A 120 -1.07 -3.69 14.39
CA GLY A 120 -0.43 -3.60 13.09
C GLY A 120 0.11 -2.20 12.81
N CYS A 121 -0.65 -1.15 13.12
CA CYS A 121 -0.18 0.22 13.01
C CYS A 121 1.04 0.50 13.89
N PHE A 122 1.05 0.03 15.15
CA PHE A 122 2.21 0.18 16.04
C PHE A 122 3.45 -0.52 15.51
N LEU A 123 3.30 -1.71 14.92
CA LEU A 123 4.41 -2.48 14.37
C LEU A 123 5.02 -1.83 13.12
N VAL A 124 4.24 -1.04 12.37
CA VAL A 124 4.72 -0.35 11.15
C VAL A 124 5.44 0.96 11.49
N LEU A 125 5.15 1.62 12.62
CA LEU A 125 5.77 2.90 12.99
C LEU A 125 7.32 2.91 12.99
N PRO A 126 8.03 1.87 13.45
CA PRO A 126 9.50 1.84 13.40
C PRO A 126 10.06 1.88 11.98
N PHE A 127 9.26 1.48 10.98
CA PHE A 127 9.65 1.46 9.57
C PHE A 127 9.37 2.79 8.85
N ASN A 128 8.78 3.76 9.55
CA ASN A 128 8.54 5.09 9.01
C ASN A 128 9.87 5.79 8.70
N ASN A 129 9.94 6.49 7.57
CA ASN A 129 11.14 7.16 7.05
C ASN A 129 12.32 6.23 6.69
N LEU A 130 12.12 4.92 6.57
CA LEU A 130 13.12 4.07 5.96
C LEU A 130 13.24 4.41 4.48
N THR A 131 14.42 4.93 4.10
CA THR A 131 14.75 5.13 2.69
C THR A 131 15.41 3.86 2.17
N THR A 132 14.84 3.28 1.13
CA THR A 132 15.45 2.18 0.40
C THR A 132 15.73 2.61 -1.03
N GLY A 133 16.92 2.28 -1.53
CA GLY A 133 17.29 2.52 -2.92
C GLY A 133 17.04 1.27 -3.75
N ILE A 134 16.36 1.45 -4.87
CA ILE A 134 16.24 0.39 -5.89
C ILE A 134 17.08 0.82 -7.08
N GLY A 135 18.18 0.08 -7.31
CA GLY A 135 19.00 0.26 -8.50
C GLY A 135 18.29 -0.25 -9.74
N ASN A 136 18.16 0.59 -10.74
CA ASN A 136 17.72 0.16 -12.05
C ASN A 136 18.94 -0.34 -12.83
N PHE A 137 19.03 -1.65 -13.06
CA PHE A 137 20.15 -2.27 -13.76
C PHE A 137 20.28 -1.86 -15.22
N VAL A 138 19.22 -1.29 -15.80
CA VAL A 138 19.22 -0.86 -17.20
C VAL A 138 19.73 0.58 -17.34
N THR A 139 19.35 1.46 -16.42
CA THR A 139 19.72 2.88 -16.47
C THR A 139 20.88 3.23 -15.53
N PHE A 140 21.33 2.29 -14.68
CA PHE A 140 22.32 2.52 -13.62
C PHE A 140 21.97 3.70 -12.70
N ALA A 141 20.68 4.04 -12.63
CA ALA A 141 20.16 5.08 -11.75
C ALA A 141 19.59 4.44 -10.49
N GLU A 142 19.93 4.99 -9.33
CA GLU A 142 19.32 4.62 -8.06
C GLU A 142 18.10 5.52 -7.82
N THR A 143 16.93 4.92 -7.73
CA THR A 143 15.72 5.61 -7.30
C THR A 143 15.50 5.31 -5.83
N SER A 144 15.61 6.33 -4.98
CA SER A 144 15.33 6.19 -3.56
C SER A 144 13.84 6.33 -3.30
N PHE A 145 13.26 5.36 -2.61
CA PHE A 145 11.89 5.40 -2.12
C PHE A 145 11.92 5.60 -0.61
N SER A 146 11.18 6.56 -0.12
CA SER A 146 10.92 6.72 1.31
C SER A 146 9.57 6.07 1.65
N LEU A 147 9.59 5.17 2.63
CA LEU A 147 8.35 4.65 3.21
C LEU A 147 7.78 5.72 4.15
N ASP A 148 6.71 6.35 3.73
CA ASP A 148 6.00 7.34 4.54
C ASP A 148 4.71 6.73 5.08
N VAL A 149 4.69 6.52 6.39
CA VAL A 149 3.51 6.02 7.12
C VAL A 149 2.66 7.19 7.57
N SER A 150 1.88 7.74 6.65
CA SER A 150 0.98 8.84 6.96
C SER A 150 -0.19 8.38 7.84
N PRO A 151 -0.78 9.29 8.66
CA PRO A 151 -1.97 8.97 9.46
C PRO A 151 -3.14 8.46 8.62
N GLN A 152 -3.23 8.90 7.38
CA GLN A 152 -4.26 8.47 6.44
C GLN A 152 -4.09 7.00 6.04
N VAL A 153 -2.85 6.54 5.83
CA VAL A 153 -2.53 5.13 5.56
C VAL A 153 -2.85 4.27 6.78
N MET A 154 -2.54 4.74 7.99
CA MET A 154 -2.88 4.03 9.24
C MET A 154 -4.39 3.88 9.40
N LEU A 155 -5.16 4.95 9.15
CA LEU A 155 -6.62 4.91 9.23
C LEU A 155 -7.22 3.94 8.21
N SER A 156 -6.72 3.94 6.98
CA SER A 156 -7.16 3.01 5.94
C SER A 156 -6.83 1.56 6.29
N GLY A 157 -5.68 1.31 6.93
CA GLY A 157 -5.29 -0.01 7.44
C GLY A 157 -6.23 -0.52 8.53
N ILE A 158 -6.60 0.33 9.49
CA ILE A 158 -7.59 -0.03 10.52
C ILE A 158 -8.97 -0.30 9.90
N ALA A 159 -9.42 0.56 8.98
CA ALA A 159 -10.68 0.36 8.28
C ALA A 159 -10.69 -0.96 7.51
N PHE A 160 -9.60 -1.28 6.84
CA PHE A 160 -9.42 -2.55 6.14
C PHE A 160 -9.47 -3.75 7.11
N ALA A 161 -8.79 -3.68 8.27
CA ALA A 161 -8.85 -4.71 9.29
C ALA A 161 -10.28 -4.93 9.80
N LEU A 162 -11.07 -3.87 10.01
CA LEU A 162 -12.47 -3.96 10.41
C LEU A 162 -13.33 -4.64 9.34
N VAL A 163 -13.12 -4.33 8.05
CA VAL A 163 -13.82 -5.01 6.95
C VAL A 163 -13.51 -6.52 6.95
N LEU A 164 -12.24 -6.89 7.09
CA LEU A 164 -11.86 -8.30 7.17
C LEU A 164 -12.42 -8.99 8.41
N GLY A 165 -12.46 -8.31 9.56
CA GLY A 165 -13.06 -8.82 10.78
C GLY A 165 -14.57 -9.04 10.66
N THR A 166 -15.30 -8.15 9.97
CA THR A 166 -16.73 -8.34 9.70
C THR A 166 -16.96 -9.53 8.78
N LEU A 167 -16.21 -9.67 7.72
CA LEU A 167 -16.31 -10.81 6.81
C LEU A 167 -15.98 -12.13 7.53
N GLY A 168 -14.89 -12.16 8.32
CA GLY A 168 -14.50 -13.33 9.09
C GLY A 168 -15.52 -13.73 10.17
N GLY A 169 -16.22 -12.74 10.76
CA GLY A 169 -17.23 -12.97 11.79
C GLY A 169 -18.61 -13.35 11.28
N LEU A 170 -19.01 -12.84 10.11
CA LEU A 170 -20.34 -13.07 9.54
C LEU A 170 -20.57 -14.52 9.05
N PHE A 171 -19.54 -15.12 8.44
CA PHE A 171 -19.68 -16.46 7.85
C PHE A 171 -19.91 -17.60 8.86
N PRO A 172 -19.21 -17.65 10.03
CA PRO A 172 -19.38 -18.73 10.99
C PRO A 172 -20.48 -18.49 12.02
N ALA A 173 -21.03 -17.29 12.11
CA ALA A 173 -22.06 -16.92 13.08
C ALA A 173 -23.47 -17.07 12.51
#